data_e6bbfb8e43bb8fbb3986ef69be645213
#
_entry.id   e6bbfb8e43bb8fbb3986ef69be645213
#
_cell.length_a   1.000
_cell.length_b   1.000
_cell.length_c   1.000
_cell.angle_alpha   90.00
_cell.angle_beta   90.00
_cell.angle_gamma   90.00
#
_symmetry.space_group_name_H-M   'P 1'
#
loop_
_entity.id
_entity.type
_entity.pdbx_description
1 polymer ?
#
loop_
_entity_poly.entity_id
_entity_poly.type
_entity_poly.pdbx_seq_one_letter_code
_entity_poly.pdbx_strand_id
1 'polypeptide(L)'
;MRYKLLRDMVAIPSFSRQEGEVADLVCSWIEEKGVQYKRMGNNILLHKGCGKDGAPSLLLNSHIDTVKPSPKYTFDPFTPPYHPERIDGLGSNDAGGSAFALLHTFLHYLNEELPF
;
A
#
# COMPACT_ATOMS: atom_id res chain seq x y z
N MET A 1 -16.18 1.79 -4.83
CA MET A 1 -15.29 2.53 -5.76
C MET A 1 -14.04 1.67 -6.03
N ARG A 2 -13.77 1.44 -7.27
CA ARG A 2 -12.59 0.67 -7.69
C ARG A 2 -11.31 1.39 -7.25
N TYR A 3 -10.36 0.63 -6.71
CA TYR A 3 -9.08 1.15 -6.22
C TYR A 3 -9.19 2.23 -5.11
N LYS A 4 -10.21 2.12 -4.26
CA LYS A 4 -10.44 3.13 -3.21
C LYS A 4 -9.21 3.34 -2.33
N LEU A 5 -8.59 2.28 -1.82
CA LEU A 5 -7.39 2.39 -0.97
C LEU A 5 -6.29 3.23 -1.66
N LEU A 6 -5.99 2.97 -2.93
CA LEU A 6 -4.94 3.72 -3.63
C LEU A 6 -5.31 5.20 -3.78
N ARG A 7 -6.57 5.50 -4.06
CA ARG A 7 -7.04 6.90 -4.15
C ARG A 7 -6.93 7.61 -2.80
N ASP A 8 -7.30 6.93 -1.72
CA ASP A 8 -7.20 7.46 -0.37
C ASP A 8 -5.73 7.67 0.04
N MET A 9 -4.83 6.76 -0.35
CA MET A 9 -3.38 6.91 -0.12
C MET A 9 -2.83 8.15 -0.85
N VAL A 10 -3.19 8.37 -2.09
CA VAL A 10 -2.76 9.56 -2.86
C VAL A 10 -3.25 10.86 -2.23
N ALA A 11 -4.44 10.85 -1.63
CA ALA A 11 -5.03 12.03 -0.99
C ALA A 11 -4.30 12.45 0.30
N ILE A 12 -3.46 11.60 0.86
CA ILE A 12 -2.71 11.89 2.09
C ILE A 12 -1.25 12.21 1.74
N PRO A 13 -0.75 13.44 2.01
CA PRO A 13 0.67 13.74 1.89
C PRO A 13 1.49 12.79 2.76
N SER A 14 2.45 12.09 2.17
CA SER A 14 3.25 11.07 2.85
C SER A 14 4.74 11.20 2.53
N PHE A 15 5.28 12.39 2.73
CA PHE A 15 6.71 12.63 2.48
C PHE A 15 7.57 11.73 3.38
N SER A 16 8.75 11.37 2.89
CA SER A 16 9.68 10.51 3.62
C SER A 16 9.88 10.99 5.06
N ARG A 17 9.70 10.07 6.02
CA ARG A 17 9.68 10.30 7.47
C ARG A 17 8.43 11.00 8.02
N GLN A 18 7.42 11.26 7.20
CA GLN A 18 6.13 11.89 7.56
C GLN A 18 4.94 11.05 7.08
N GLU A 19 5.13 9.74 6.93
CA GLU A 19 4.17 8.82 6.37
C GLU A 19 3.21 8.19 7.42
N GLY A 20 3.13 8.77 8.62
CA GLY A 20 2.29 8.25 9.70
C GLY A 20 0.81 8.13 9.34
N GLU A 21 0.22 9.16 8.73
CA GLU A 21 -1.21 9.18 8.38
C GLU A 21 -1.54 8.15 7.28
N VAL A 22 -0.70 8.00 6.27
CA VAL A 22 -0.92 6.98 5.25
C VAL A 22 -0.72 5.57 5.82
N ALA A 23 0.22 5.40 6.76
CA ALA A 23 0.38 4.14 7.48
C ALA A 23 -0.86 3.81 8.31
N ASP A 24 -1.46 4.78 9.00
CA ASP A 24 -2.72 4.63 9.74
C ASP A 24 -3.86 4.19 8.80
N LEU A 25 -3.99 4.82 7.65
CA LEU A 25 -4.97 4.45 6.63
C LEU A 25 -4.80 2.99 6.18
N VAL A 26 -3.56 2.59 5.85
CA VAL A 26 -3.28 1.22 5.40
C VAL A 26 -3.56 0.20 6.50
N CYS A 27 -3.17 0.49 7.75
CA CYS A 27 -3.47 -0.36 8.89
C CYS A 27 -4.98 -0.55 9.08
N SER A 28 -5.74 0.54 9.08
CA SER A 28 -7.21 0.50 9.20
C SER A 28 -7.84 -0.33 8.08
N TRP A 29 -7.35 -0.19 6.86
CA TRP A 29 -7.84 -0.97 5.73
C TRP A 29 -7.54 -2.48 5.88
N ILE A 30 -6.35 -2.84 6.41
CA ILE A 30 -5.99 -4.23 6.70
C ILE A 30 -6.89 -4.81 7.81
N GLU A 31 -7.15 -4.02 8.85
CA GLU A 31 -8.06 -4.40 9.95
C GLU A 31 -9.48 -4.67 9.46
N GLU A 32 -10.01 -3.83 8.56
CA GLU A 32 -11.33 -4.03 7.92
C GLU A 32 -11.40 -5.36 7.14
N LYS A 33 -10.26 -5.89 6.68
CA LYS A 33 -10.18 -7.20 6.03
C LYS A 33 -10.05 -8.37 7.01
N GLY A 34 -9.97 -8.10 8.31
CA GLY A 34 -9.80 -9.12 9.34
C GLY A 34 -8.41 -9.76 9.33
N VAL A 35 -7.41 -9.09 8.77
CA VAL A 35 -6.04 -9.61 8.63
C VAL A 35 -5.16 -9.05 9.73
N GLN A 36 -4.36 -9.92 10.32
CA GLN A 36 -3.38 -9.51 11.33
C GLN A 36 -2.12 -8.93 10.66
N TYR A 37 -1.57 -7.93 11.27
CA TYR A 37 -0.33 -7.30 10.85
C TYR A 37 0.51 -6.88 12.06
N LYS A 38 1.76 -6.56 11.82
CA LYS A 38 2.64 -5.93 12.80
C LYS A 38 3.08 -4.57 12.28
N ARG A 39 2.92 -3.54 13.10
CA ARG A 39 3.42 -2.21 12.80
C ARG A 39 4.68 -1.92 13.62
N MET A 40 5.71 -1.41 12.97
CA MET A 40 6.96 -0.96 13.59
C MET A 40 7.29 0.44 13.05
N GLY A 41 6.97 1.49 13.83
CA GLY A 41 6.96 2.86 13.31
C GLY A 41 5.94 3.01 12.19
N ASN A 42 6.38 3.34 10.98
CA ASN A 42 5.54 3.39 9.79
C ASN A 42 5.71 2.17 8.86
N ASN A 43 6.49 1.17 9.27
CA ASN A 43 6.59 -0.10 8.55
C ASN A 43 5.44 -1.01 8.96
N ILE A 44 4.81 -1.63 7.97
CA ILE A 44 3.67 -2.53 8.13
C ILE A 44 4.08 -3.89 7.57
N LEU A 45 4.02 -4.92 8.40
CA LEU A 45 4.38 -6.28 8.04
C LEU A 45 3.17 -7.20 8.15
N LEU A 46 2.83 -7.87 7.05
CA LEU A 46 1.91 -8.98 7.02
C LEU A 46 2.71 -10.27 6.81
N HIS A 47 2.34 -11.33 7.48
CA HIS A 47 3.04 -12.60 7.39
C HIS A 47 2.07 -13.76 7.27
N LYS A 48 2.36 -14.67 6.37
CA LYS A 48 1.71 -15.96 6.23
C LYS A 48 2.76 -17.06 6.23
N GLY A 49 2.70 -17.97 7.20
CA GLY A 49 3.55 -19.16 7.22
C GLY A 49 2.90 -20.29 6.41
N CYS A 50 3.72 -21.16 5.83
CA CYS A 50 3.25 -22.38 5.18
C CYS A 50 3.18 -23.60 6.11
N GLY A 51 3.67 -23.45 7.37
CA GLY A 51 3.71 -24.54 8.37
C GLY A 51 4.73 -25.65 8.07
N LYS A 52 5.65 -25.42 7.14
CA LYS A 52 6.69 -26.40 6.77
C LYS A 52 8.07 -25.86 7.15
N ASP A 53 8.80 -26.65 7.96
CA ASP A 53 10.18 -26.30 8.32
C ASP A 53 11.09 -26.32 7.09
N GLY A 54 11.97 -25.35 6.98
CA GLY A 54 12.94 -25.22 5.89
C GLY A 54 12.34 -24.80 4.54
N ALA A 55 11.05 -24.45 4.47
CA ALA A 55 10.46 -23.90 3.26
C ALA A 55 11.07 -22.53 2.93
N PRO A 56 11.23 -22.22 1.62
CA PRO A 56 11.67 -20.89 1.22
C PRO A 56 10.64 -19.83 1.58
N SER A 57 11.08 -18.58 1.70
CA SER A 57 10.19 -17.44 1.94
C SER A 57 10.18 -16.52 0.73
N LEU A 58 9.01 -15.98 0.41
CA LEU A 58 8.84 -14.93 -0.58
C LEU A 58 8.56 -13.61 0.14
N LEU A 59 9.39 -12.60 -0.09
CA LEU A 59 9.15 -11.24 0.39
C LEU A 59 8.56 -10.39 -0.74
N LEU A 60 7.35 -9.86 -0.50
CA LEU A 60 6.75 -8.81 -1.31
C LEU A 60 7.00 -7.48 -0.60
N ASN A 61 7.73 -6.57 -1.23
CA ASN A 61 8.15 -5.33 -0.60
C ASN A 61 7.84 -4.11 -1.46
N SER A 62 7.34 -3.06 -0.83
CA SER A 62 7.12 -1.75 -1.43
C SER A 62 7.24 -0.66 -0.36
N HIS A 63 7.01 0.59 -0.73
CA HIS A 63 7.03 1.73 0.20
C HIS A 63 5.75 2.57 0.08
N ILE A 64 5.49 3.38 1.10
CA ILE A 64 4.31 4.24 1.19
C ILE A 64 4.66 5.73 1.28
N ASP A 65 5.94 6.05 1.39
CA ASP A 65 6.41 7.44 1.36
C ASP A 65 6.57 7.95 -0.07
N THR A 66 6.58 9.27 -0.19
CA THR A 66 6.80 9.97 -1.45
C THR A 66 7.85 11.06 -1.29
N VAL A 67 8.37 11.53 -2.42
CA VAL A 67 9.10 12.80 -2.49
C VAL A 67 8.12 13.98 -2.38
N LYS A 68 8.62 15.19 -2.25
CA LYS A 68 7.79 16.40 -2.37
C LYS A 68 7.32 16.59 -3.82
N PRO A 69 6.12 17.16 -4.04
CA PRO A 69 5.61 17.35 -5.39
C PRO A 69 6.47 18.32 -6.20
N SER A 70 6.60 18.03 -7.49
CA SER A 70 7.25 18.95 -8.43
C SER A 70 6.40 20.22 -8.60
N PRO A 71 7.02 21.41 -8.71
CA PRO A 71 6.28 22.63 -9.03
C PRO A 71 5.66 22.62 -10.44
N LYS A 72 5.99 21.61 -11.26
CA LYS A 72 5.44 21.45 -12.62
C LYS A 72 4.10 20.71 -12.67
N TYR A 73 3.54 20.29 -11.53
CA TYR A 73 2.18 19.75 -11.51
C TYR A 73 1.17 20.77 -12.06
N THR A 74 0.29 20.33 -12.95
CA THR A 74 -0.76 21.15 -13.55
C THR A 74 -2.12 21.02 -12.83
N PHE A 75 -2.16 20.21 -11.78
CA PHE A 75 -3.29 19.99 -10.87
C PHE A 75 -2.76 19.74 -9.46
N ASP A 76 -3.64 19.80 -8.46
CA ASP A 76 -3.26 19.44 -7.09
C ASP A 76 -2.88 17.96 -7.00
N PRO A 77 -1.62 17.62 -6.67
CA PRO A 77 -1.13 16.24 -6.65
C PRO A 77 -1.80 15.34 -5.61
N PHE A 78 -2.51 15.92 -4.62
CA PHE A 78 -3.24 15.18 -3.58
C PHE A 78 -4.75 15.11 -3.82
N THR A 79 -5.28 15.99 -4.67
CA THR A 79 -6.70 16.00 -5.07
C THR A 79 -6.85 16.00 -6.59
N PRO A 80 -6.25 14.99 -7.26
CA PRO A 80 -6.31 14.93 -8.72
C PRO A 80 -7.73 14.78 -9.22
N PRO A 81 -8.04 15.29 -10.43
CA PRO A 81 -9.31 15.03 -11.06
C PRO A 81 -9.62 13.55 -11.17
N TYR A 82 -10.86 13.17 -10.88
CA TYR A 82 -11.27 11.77 -10.99
C TYR A 82 -11.24 11.29 -12.45
N HIS A 83 -10.64 10.13 -12.64
CA HIS A 83 -10.69 9.39 -13.89
C HIS A 83 -11.07 7.92 -13.62
N PRO A 84 -12.00 7.31 -14.40
CA PRO A 84 -12.46 5.95 -14.13
C PRO A 84 -11.40 4.87 -14.36
N GLU A 85 -10.45 5.11 -15.27
CA GLU A 85 -9.50 4.10 -15.73
C GLU A 85 -8.06 4.33 -15.25
N ARG A 86 -7.78 5.45 -14.60
CA ARG A 86 -6.45 5.77 -14.08
C ARG A 86 -6.53 6.52 -12.75
N ILE A 87 -5.44 6.51 -12.02
CA ILE A 87 -5.29 7.28 -10.80
C ILE A 87 -4.08 8.18 -10.98
N ASP A 88 -4.36 9.47 -11.08
CA ASP A 88 -3.34 10.51 -11.13
C ASP A 88 -2.96 10.94 -9.71
N GLY A 89 -1.86 11.65 -9.57
CA GLY A 89 -1.43 12.24 -8.30
C GLY A 89 -0.08 11.72 -7.80
N LEU A 90 0.47 12.43 -6.81
CA LEU A 90 1.76 12.09 -6.23
C LEU A 90 1.70 10.73 -5.51
N GLY A 91 2.63 9.84 -5.83
CA GLY A 91 2.70 8.50 -5.25
C GLY A 91 1.72 7.49 -5.84
N SER A 92 0.89 7.85 -6.84
CA SER A 92 0.00 6.89 -7.50
C SER A 92 0.76 5.76 -8.21
N ASN A 93 1.92 6.07 -8.78
CA ASN A 93 2.80 5.11 -9.44
C ASN A 93 3.96 4.69 -8.55
N ASP A 94 4.66 5.64 -7.95
CA ASP A 94 5.85 5.43 -7.11
C ASP A 94 5.57 5.82 -5.65
N ALA A 95 5.20 4.86 -4.77
CA ALA A 95 4.99 3.43 -5.08
C ALA A 95 3.62 2.94 -4.62
N GLY A 96 2.62 3.83 -4.52
CA GLY A 96 1.27 3.47 -4.05
C GLY A 96 0.62 2.37 -4.89
N GLY A 97 0.75 2.45 -6.22
CA GLY A 97 0.25 1.41 -7.12
C GLY A 97 0.87 0.04 -6.85
N SER A 98 2.18 0.00 -6.63
CA SER A 98 2.89 -1.24 -6.25
C SER A 98 2.46 -1.74 -4.88
N ALA A 99 2.40 -0.87 -3.88
CA ALA A 99 1.95 -1.23 -2.53
C ALA A 99 0.52 -1.80 -2.55
N PHE A 100 -0.39 -1.14 -3.27
CA PHE A 100 -1.75 -1.60 -3.48
C PHE A 100 -1.80 -3.00 -4.13
N ALA A 101 -1.04 -3.20 -5.20
CA ALA A 101 -1.01 -4.48 -5.92
C ALA A 101 -0.46 -5.61 -5.03
N LEU A 102 0.62 -5.37 -4.29
CA LEU A 102 1.21 -6.36 -3.39
C LEU A 102 0.29 -6.72 -2.23
N LEU A 103 -0.40 -5.74 -1.63
CA LEU A 103 -1.41 -5.99 -0.59
C LEU A 103 -2.54 -6.89 -1.12
N HIS A 104 -3.07 -6.59 -2.29
CA HIS A 104 -4.13 -7.39 -2.90
C HIS A 104 -3.64 -8.79 -3.28
N THR A 105 -2.42 -8.92 -3.76
CA THR A 105 -1.79 -10.22 -4.05
C THR A 105 -1.68 -11.05 -2.77
N PHE A 106 -1.17 -10.46 -1.69
CA PHE A 106 -1.08 -11.14 -0.40
C PHE A 106 -2.46 -11.62 0.09
N LEU A 107 -3.47 -10.76 0.05
CA LEU A 107 -4.84 -11.10 0.47
C LEU A 107 -5.46 -12.20 -0.41
N HIS A 108 -5.20 -12.17 -1.71
CA HIS A 108 -5.70 -13.20 -2.64
C HIS A 108 -5.19 -14.58 -2.25
N TYR A 109 -3.91 -14.69 -1.89
CA TYR A 109 -3.27 -15.95 -1.53
C TYR A 109 -3.28 -16.26 -0.03
N LEU A 110 -3.93 -15.44 0.79
CA LEU A 110 -3.89 -15.58 2.25
C LEU A 110 -4.33 -16.96 2.73
N ASN A 111 -5.37 -17.52 2.12
CA ASN A 111 -5.96 -18.80 2.49
C ASN A 111 -5.57 -19.96 1.54
N GLU A 112 -4.66 -19.72 0.62
CA GLU A 112 -4.16 -20.74 -0.28
C GLU A 112 -2.99 -21.51 0.35
N GLU A 113 -2.88 -22.80 0.05
CA GLU A 113 -1.69 -23.56 0.38
C GLU A 113 -0.58 -23.24 -0.64
N LEU A 114 0.52 -22.70 -0.15
CA LEU A 114 1.67 -22.34 -0.97
C LEU A 114 2.90 -23.16 -0.56
N PRO A 115 3.86 -23.39 -1.49
CA PRO A 115 5.06 -24.16 -1.19
C PRO A 115 6.12 -23.37 -0.39
N PHE A 116 5.82 -22.14 0.00
CA PHE A 116 6.71 -21.23 0.72
C PHE A 116 5.94 -20.43 1.78
#